data_32d6edd9bbc2fa9f8d30f5bd83c35862
#
_entry.id   32d6edd9bbc2fa9f8d30f5bd83c35862
#
_cell.length_a   1.000
_cell.length_b   1.000
_cell.length_c   1.000
_cell.angle_alpha   90.00
_cell.angle_beta   90.00
_cell.angle_gamma   90.00
#
_symmetry.space_group_name_H-M   'P 1'
#
loop_
_entity.id
_entity.type
_entity.pdbx_description
1 polymer ?
#
loop_
_entity_poly.entity_id
_entity_poly.type
_entity_poly.pdbx_seq_one_letter_code
_entity_poly.pdbx_strand_id
1 'polypeptide(L)'
;KKRTDLKPETFKPYSLPITKKSIAGYVAITGETLNIPDVYNLPPKAGFEFNRDFDKRNRYRTKSMLNVAMKDTEGKIIGVLQLINSTDSQGKVVSFGTSIESLVSSLASQAAVAIKNAQLIKEIKAVFEALIQYSVSAIDARSPFTAGHSKGVAKYTMALARALNDTHEGPYAN
;
A
#
# COMPACT_ATOMS: atom_id res chain seq x y z
N LYS A 1 -3.32 25.73 -16.13
CA LYS A 1 -2.00 25.21 -15.65
C LYS A 1 -2.22 23.78 -15.20
N LYS A 2 -1.71 22.80 -15.96
CA LYS A 2 -1.68 21.39 -15.56
C LYS A 2 -0.85 21.29 -14.29
N ARG A 3 -1.47 20.83 -13.21
CA ARG A 3 -0.79 20.53 -11.94
C ARG A 3 -0.14 19.14 -12.05
N THR A 4 0.93 19.07 -12.83
CA THR A 4 1.76 17.88 -12.99
C THR A 4 2.91 17.81 -11.97
N ASP A 5 2.97 18.73 -11.03
CA ASP A 5 4.15 18.96 -10.17
C ASP A 5 3.94 18.50 -8.72
N LEU A 6 3.02 17.54 -8.50
CA LEU A 6 2.94 16.89 -7.19
C LEU A 6 4.12 15.92 -7.07
N LYS A 7 5.18 16.38 -6.42
CA LYS A 7 6.32 15.52 -6.09
C LYS A 7 5.84 14.38 -5.20
N PRO A 8 6.30 13.14 -5.41
CA PRO A 8 5.94 11.98 -4.58
C PRO A 8 6.18 12.23 -3.08
N GLU A 9 7.15 13.05 -2.72
CA GLU A 9 7.50 13.45 -1.36
C GLU A 9 6.40 14.25 -0.63
N THR A 10 5.40 14.75 -1.36
CA THR A 10 4.27 15.51 -0.77
C THR A 10 3.22 14.60 -0.11
N PHE A 11 3.24 13.30 -0.43
CA PHE A 11 2.28 12.33 0.11
C PHE A 11 2.85 11.62 1.33
N LYS A 12 2.63 12.20 2.51
CA LYS A 12 2.93 11.50 3.77
C LYS A 12 1.81 10.50 4.07
N PRO A 13 2.13 9.23 4.38
CA PRO A 13 1.12 8.29 4.84
C PRO A 13 0.49 8.80 6.14
N TYR A 14 -0.81 8.66 6.26
CA TYR A 14 -1.56 8.99 7.45
C TYR A 14 -2.58 7.91 7.74
N SER A 15 -2.90 7.71 9.01
CA SER A 15 -3.89 6.72 9.43
C SER A 15 -5.26 7.37 9.60
N LEU A 16 -6.28 6.69 9.11
CA LEU A 16 -7.68 7.06 9.29
C LEU A 16 -8.44 5.92 9.96
N PRO A 17 -9.36 6.21 10.85
CA PRO A 17 -10.24 5.19 11.40
C PRO A 17 -11.18 4.67 10.28
N ILE A 18 -11.31 3.34 10.20
CA ILE A 18 -12.24 2.71 9.26
C ILE A 18 -13.65 2.80 9.86
N THR A 19 -14.42 3.77 9.39
CA THR A 19 -15.82 3.99 9.82
C THR A 19 -16.69 4.24 8.60
N LYS A 20 -17.99 3.89 8.70
CA LYS A 20 -18.96 4.20 7.64
C LYS A 20 -19.14 5.70 7.38
N LYS A 21 -18.68 6.56 8.28
CA LYS A 21 -18.80 8.02 8.13
C LYS A 21 -17.91 8.60 7.02
N SER A 22 -16.79 7.99 6.69
CA SER A 22 -15.95 8.43 5.59
C SER A 22 -16.24 7.63 4.31
N ILE A 23 -16.09 8.24 3.14
CA ILE A 23 -16.30 7.58 1.83
C ILE A 23 -15.44 6.31 1.72
N ALA A 24 -14.14 6.43 2.00
CA ALA A 24 -13.23 5.27 1.96
C ALA A 24 -13.60 4.20 2.98
N GLY A 25 -13.95 4.59 4.20
CA GLY A 25 -14.36 3.67 5.26
C GLY A 25 -15.69 2.97 4.94
N TYR A 26 -16.64 3.68 4.33
CA TYR A 26 -17.88 3.08 3.84
C TYR A 26 -17.58 1.97 2.84
N VAL A 27 -16.79 2.25 1.81
CA VAL A 27 -16.38 1.26 0.80
C VAL A 27 -15.57 0.11 1.42
N ALA A 28 -14.67 0.41 2.38
CA ALA A 28 -13.90 -0.61 3.09
C ALA A 28 -14.75 -1.58 3.91
N ILE A 29 -15.92 -1.12 4.39
CA ILE A 29 -16.83 -1.94 5.21
C ILE A 29 -17.85 -2.66 4.34
N THR A 30 -18.44 -1.97 3.35
CA THR A 30 -19.55 -2.51 2.54
C THR A 30 -19.09 -3.26 1.30
N GLY A 31 -17.92 -2.90 0.76
CA GLY A 31 -17.42 -3.39 -0.51
C GLY A 31 -18.17 -2.86 -1.73
N GLU A 32 -19.05 -1.86 -1.54
CA GLU A 32 -19.77 -1.19 -2.62
C GLU A 32 -18.86 -0.21 -3.37
N THR A 33 -18.94 -0.22 -4.69
CA THR A 33 -18.29 0.81 -5.52
C THR A 33 -19.09 2.11 -5.44
N LEU A 34 -18.42 3.21 -5.17
CA LEU A 34 -19.02 4.54 -5.13
C LEU A 34 -18.45 5.42 -6.25
N ASN A 35 -19.30 5.79 -7.21
CA ASN A 35 -19.00 6.76 -8.25
C ASN A 35 -19.76 8.06 -7.97
N ILE A 36 -19.07 9.04 -7.43
CA ILE A 36 -19.64 10.30 -6.91
C ILE A 36 -19.30 11.44 -7.85
N PRO A 37 -20.30 12.07 -8.49
CA PRO A 37 -20.07 13.19 -9.43
C PRO A 37 -19.56 14.47 -8.76
N ASP A 38 -20.00 14.75 -7.52
CA ASP A 38 -19.54 15.89 -6.73
C ASP A 38 -19.58 15.56 -5.23
N VAL A 39 -18.40 15.41 -4.62
CA VAL A 39 -18.26 15.08 -3.19
C VAL A 39 -18.70 16.20 -2.24
N TYR A 40 -18.85 17.42 -2.74
CA TYR A 40 -19.37 18.55 -1.96
C TYR A 40 -20.90 18.63 -1.99
N ASN A 41 -21.53 17.88 -2.87
CA ASN A 41 -22.99 17.84 -3.06
C ASN A 41 -23.52 16.41 -2.90
N LEU A 42 -23.20 15.78 -1.76
CA LEU A 42 -23.68 14.44 -1.42
C LEU A 42 -25.18 14.48 -1.06
N PRO A 43 -25.93 13.42 -1.40
CA PRO A 43 -27.32 13.29 -0.95
C PRO A 43 -27.42 13.32 0.58
N PRO A 44 -28.44 13.93 1.17
CA PRO A 44 -28.60 14.01 2.63
C PRO A 44 -28.64 12.65 3.35
N LYS A 45 -28.96 11.56 2.63
CA LYS A 45 -29.06 10.18 3.13
C LYS A 45 -27.88 9.31 2.66
N ALA A 46 -26.76 9.88 2.24
CA ALA A 46 -25.62 9.09 1.71
C ALA A 46 -25.02 8.13 2.74
N GLY A 47 -25.18 8.38 4.03
CA GLY A 47 -24.61 7.55 5.09
C GLY A 47 -23.11 7.74 5.31
N PHE A 48 -22.48 8.60 4.52
CA PHE A 48 -21.06 8.99 4.61
C PHE A 48 -20.88 10.47 4.30
N GLU A 49 -19.73 11.01 4.70
CA GLU A 49 -19.35 12.42 4.53
C GLU A 49 -18.01 12.54 3.81
N PHE A 50 -17.83 13.67 3.10
CA PHE A 50 -16.54 14.01 2.51
C PHE A 50 -15.70 14.85 3.48
N ASN A 51 -14.52 14.37 3.85
CA ASN A 51 -13.57 15.15 4.65
C ASN A 51 -12.84 16.17 3.77
N ARG A 52 -13.10 17.45 4.04
CA ARG A 52 -12.53 18.58 3.29
C ARG A 52 -11.11 18.98 3.72
N ASP A 53 -10.55 18.33 4.74
CA ASP A 53 -9.24 18.73 5.29
C ASP A 53 -8.08 18.48 4.33
N PHE A 54 -8.19 17.43 3.50
CA PHE A 54 -7.23 17.19 2.43
C PHE A 54 -7.22 18.35 1.43
N ASP A 55 -8.38 18.76 0.95
CA ASP A 55 -8.54 19.84 -0.01
C ASP A 55 -8.02 21.17 0.55
N LYS A 56 -8.35 21.48 1.81
CA LYS A 56 -7.88 22.70 2.50
C LYS A 56 -6.35 22.71 2.62
N ARG A 57 -5.76 21.61 3.10
CA ARG A 57 -4.30 21.51 3.32
C ARG A 57 -3.50 21.60 2.02
N ASN A 58 -4.02 21.00 0.95
CA ASN A 58 -3.33 20.95 -0.33
C ASN A 58 -3.77 22.01 -1.34
N ARG A 59 -4.65 22.94 -0.94
CA ARG A 59 -5.27 23.94 -1.84
C ARG A 59 -5.81 23.29 -3.11
N TYR A 60 -6.45 22.13 -2.94
CA TYR A 60 -7.02 21.32 -4.00
C TYR A 60 -8.55 21.34 -3.91
N ARG A 61 -9.25 21.10 -5.01
CA ARG A 61 -10.69 20.92 -5.04
C ARG A 61 -11.03 19.56 -5.61
N THR A 62 -11.33 18.61 -4.75
CA THR A 62 -11.90 17.33 -5.16
C THR A 62 -13.35 17.55 -5.58
N LYS A 63 -13.71 17.11 -6.78
CA LYS A 63 -15.08 17.15 -7.27
C LYS A 63 -15.61 15.74 -7.51
N SER A 64 -15.24 15.09 -8.61
CA SER A 64 -15.66 13.70 -8.84
C SER A 64 -14.73 12.71 -8.14
N MET A 65 -15.31 11.61 -7.68
CA MET A 65 -14.56 10.56 -6.99
C MET A 65 -15.12 9.18 -7.33
N LEU A 66 -14.24 8.26 -7.70
CA LEU A 66 -14.54 6.84 -7.86
C LEU A 66 -13.78 6.05 -6.79
N ASN A 67 -14.50 5.28 -6.00
CA ASN A 67 -13.97 4.48 -4.91
C ASN A 67 -14.33 3.02 -5.14
N VAL A 68 -13.34 2.15 -5.18
CA VAL A 68 -13.50 0.73 -5.47
C VAL A 68 -12.83 -0.09 -4.39
N ALA A 69 -13.53 -1.07 -3.84
CA ALA A 69 -12.96 -2.01 -2.88
C ALA A 69 -11.96 -2.94 -3.58
N MET A 70 -10.79 -3.07 -2.99
CA MET A 70 -9.76 -4.01 -3.40
C MET A 70 -9.99 -5.33 -2.65
N LYS A 71 -10.53 -6.32 -3.34
CA LYS A 71 -10.86 -7.64 -2.77
C LYS A 71 -9.82 -8.67 -3.18
N ASP A 72 -9.32 -9.45 -2.22
CA ASP A 72 -8.45 -10.59 -2.50
C ASP A 72 -9.22 -11.78 -3.11
N THR A 73 -8.53 -12.89 -3.35
CA THR A 73 -9.10 -14.10 -3.96
C THR A 73 -10.17 -14.77 -3.09
N GLU A 74 -10.21 -14.46 -1.79
CA GLU A 74 -11.21 -14.96 -0.84
C GLU A 74 -12.39 -14.01 -0.70
N GLY A 75 -12.38 -12.87 -1.44
CA GLY A 75 -13.41 -11.84 -1.37
C GLY A 75 -13.24 -10.88 -0.18
N LYS A 76 -12.16 -11.00 0.59
CA LYS A 76 -11.86 -10.11 1.71
C LYS A 76 -11.36 -8.77 1.18
N ILE A 77 -11.89 -7.69 1.73
CA ILE A 77 -11.47 -6.34 1.38
C ILE A 77 -10.13 -6.05 2.09
N ILE A 78 -9.10 -5.80 1.32
CA ILE A 78 -7.74 -5.49 1.81
C ILE A 78 -7.37 -4.02 1.64
N GLY A 79 -8.18 -3.25 0.91
CA GLY A 79 -7.96 -1.83 0.68
C GLY A 79 -9.08 -1.18 -0.11
N VAL A 80 -8.94 0.11 -0.36
CA VAL A 80 -9.82 0.89 -1.23
C VAL A 80 -8.97 1.69 -2.20
N LEU A 81 -9.27 1.58 -3.48
CA LEU A 81 -8.68 2.41 -4.52
C LEU A 81 -9.58 3.64 -4.73
N GLN A 82 -8.99 4.84 -4.63
CA GLN A 82 -9.69 6.10 -4.82
C GLN A 82 -9.10 6.86 -6.00
N LEU A 83 -9.92 7.17 -7.00
CA LEU A 83 -9.59 8.07 -8.09
C LEU A 83 -10.37 9.37 -7.91
N ILE A 84 -9.72 10.50 -8.15
CA ILE A 84 -10.33 11.82 -7.98
C ILE A 84 -10.19 12.65 -9.25
N ASN A 85 -11.23 13.43 -9.55
CA ASN A 85 -11.25 14.41 -10.63
C ASN A 85 -10.95 13.84 -12.02
N SER A 86 -11.83 12.95 -12.51
CA SER A 86 -11.83 12.59 -13.93
C SER A 86 -11.98 13.84 -14.80
N THR A 87 -11.20 13.96 -15.87
CA THR A 87 -11.26 15.09 -16.78
C THR A 87 -11.61 14.67 -18.19
N ASP A 88 -12.41 15.48 -18.87
CA ASP A 88 -12.68 15.33 -20.30
C ASP A 88 -11.50 15.84 -21.16
N SER A 89 -11.65 15.79 -22.47
CA SER A 89 -10.65 16.24 -23.45
C SER A 89 -10.32 17.74 -23.36
N GLN A 90 -11.21 18.53 -22.74
CA GLN A 90 -11.03 19.97 -22.53
C GLN A 90 -10.42 20.28 -21.16
N GLY A 91 -10.15 19.24 -20.34
CA GLY A 91 -9.61 19.40 -18.98
C GLY A 91 -10.65 19.80 -17.93
N LYS A 92 -11.94 19.74 -18.24
CA LYS A 92 -13.03 19.99 -17.29
C LYS A 92 -13.27 18.73 -16.45
N VAL A 93 -13.44 18.91 -15.13
CA VAL A 93 -13.75 17.79 -14.25
C VAL A 93 -15.17 17.28 -14.49
N VAL A 94 -15.27 15.99 -14.79
CA VAL A 94 -16.51 15.24 -15.06
C VAL A 94 -16.61 14.03 -14.12
N SER A 95 -17.78 13.39 -14.06
CA SER A 95 -17.95 12.09 -13.39
C SER A 95 -17.21 10.99 -14.14
N PHE A 96 -16.87 9.90 -13.44
CA PHE A 96 -16.28 8.73 -14.06
C PHE A 96 -17.34 7.99 -14.89
N GLY A 97 -17.02 7.66 -16.16
CA GLY A 97 -17.89 6.86 -17.03
C GLY A 97 -17.90 5.38 -16.59
N THR A 98 -18.95 4.66 -16.98
CA THR A 98 -19.11 3.23 -16.64
C THR A 98 -17.98 2.33 -17.15
N SER A 99 -17.43 2.64 -18.33
CA SER A 99 -16.28 1.93 -18.89
C SER A 99 -15.01 2.09 -18.02
N ILE A 100 -14.81 3.29 -17.49
CA ILE A 100 -13.70 3.57 -16.56
C ILE A 100 -13.93 2.86 -15.23
N GLU A 101 -15.15 2.86 -14.72
CA GLU A 101 -15.52 2.15 -13.50
C GLU A 101 -15.21 0.66 -13.59
N SER A 102 -15.61 0.01 -14.68
CA SER A 102 -15.33 -1.41 -14.93
C SER A 102 -13.82 -1.69 -15.04
N LEU A 103 -13.07 -0.84 -15.74
CA LEU A 103 -11.62 -0.94 -15.85
C LEU A 103 -10.94 -0.81 -14.48
N VAL A 104 -11.32 0.21 -13.70
CA VAL A 104 -10.76 0.46 -12.37
C VAL A 104 -11.09 -0.68 -11.41
N SER A 105 -12.29 -1.25 -11.49
CA SER A 105 -12.67 -2.43 -10.69
C SER A 105 -11.80 -3.64 -11.00
N SER A 106 -11.50 -3.89 -12.28
CA SER A 106 -10.57 -4.94 -12.69
C SER A 106 -9.15 -4.69 -12.18
N LEU A 107 -8.64 -3.47 -12.32
CA LEU A 107 -7.32 -3.08 -11.80
C LEU A 107 -7.25 -3.18 -10.28
N ALA A 108 -8.30 -2.80 -9.56
CA ALA A 108 -8.37 -2.91 -8.10
C ALA A 108 -8.26 -4.36 -7.64
N SER A 109 -8.92 -5.29 -8.34
CA SER A 109 -8.81 -6.72 -8.06
C SER A 109 -7.40 -7.27 -8.32
N GLN A 110 -6.77 -6.89 -9.42
CA GLN A 110 -5.39 -7.31 -9.73
C GLN A 110 -4.40 -6.74 -8.70
N ALA A 111 -4.56 -5.47 -8.34
CA ALA A 111 -3.73 -4.83 -7.32
C ALA A 111 -3.90 -5.51 -5.95
N ALA A 112 -5.12 -5.91 -5.60
CA ALA A 112 -5.39 -6.66 -4.37
C ALA A 112 -4.60 -7.98 -4.32
N VAL A 113 -4.64 -8.76 -5.41
CA VAL A 113 -3.88 -10.02 -5.50
C VAL A 113 -2.38 -9.76 -5.38
N ALA A 114 -1.85 -8.76 -6.09
CA ALA A 114 -0.44 -8.42 -6.03
C ALA A 114 0.02 -8.01 -4.62
N ILE A 115 -0.76 -7.17 -3.93
CA ILE A 115 -0.49 -6.75 -2.56
C ILE A 115 -0.54 -7.94 -1.61
N LYS A 116 -1.55 -8.81 -1.73
CA LYS A 116 -1.67 -10.00 -0.90
C LYS A 116 -0.48 -10.94 -1.08
N ASN A 117 -0.05 -11.17 -2.32
CA ASN A 117 1.13 -11.97 -2.62
C ASN A 117 2.40 -11.38 -1.99
N ALA A 118 2.59 -10.06 -2.08
CA ALA A 118 3.73 -9.39 -1.45
C ALA A 118 3.71 -9.52 0.08
N GLN A 119 2.53 -9.44 0.70
CA GLN A 119 2.35 -9.66 2.14
C GLN A 119 2.70 -11.11 2.52
N LEU A 120 2.18 -12.09 1.78
CA LEU A 120 2.47 -13.51 2.03
C LEU A 120 3.97 -13.82 1.91
N ILE A 121 4.66 -13.27 0.91
CA ILE A 121 6.11 -13.44 0.77
C ILE A 121 6.85 -12.86 1.98
N LYS A 122 6.42 -11.70 2.48
CA LYS A 122 6.99 -11.07 3.68
C LYS A 122 6.76 -11.94 4.92
N GLU A 123 5.56 -12.49 5.09
CA GLU A 123 5.21 -13.37 6.20
C GLU A 123 6.05 -14.68 6.15
N ILE A 124 6.18 -15.31 4.98
CA ILE A 124 7.01 -16.50 4.79
C ILE A 124 8.47 -16.21 5.17
N LYS A 125 9.03 -15.08 4.73
CA LYS A 125 10.39 -14.68 5.10
C LYS A 125 10.55 -14.53 6.61
N ALA A 126 9.59 -13.89 7.28
CA ALA A 126 9.62 -13.69 8.72
C ALA A 126 9.56 -15.04 9.49
N VAL A 127 8.71 -15.98 9.05
CA VAL A 127 8.64 -17.32 9.63
C VAL A 127 9.96 -18.08 9.42
N PHE A 128 10.55 -17.99 8.24
CA PHE A 128 11.82 -18.63 7.93
C PHE A 128 12.97 -18.08 8.79
N GLU A 129 13.04 -16.75 8.93
CA GLU A 129 14.02 -16.11 9.81
C GLU A 129 13.85 -16.54 11.28
N ALA A 130 12.61 -16.60 11.76
CA ALA A 130 12.32 -17.09 13.11
C ALA A 130 12.74 -18.56 13.30
N LEU A 131 12.52 -19.41 12.31
CA LEU A 131 12.94 -20.82 12.33
C LEU A 131 14.47 -20.95 12.41
N ILE A 132 15.20 -20.17 11.60
CA ILE A 132 16.66 -20.13 11.66
C ILE A 132 17.13 -19.72 13.05
N GLN A 133 16.56 -18.63 13.59
CA GLN A 133 16.93 -18.13 14.92
C GLN A 133 16.65 -19.17 16.02
N TYR A 134 15.52 -19.86 15.94
CA TYR A 134 15.17 -20.93 16.85
C TYR A 134 16.18 -22.09 16.76
N SER A 135 16.52 -22.53 15.54
CA SER A 135 17.46 -23.62 15.30
C SER A 135 18.86 -23.29 15.84
N VAL A 136 19.35 -22.08 15.57
CA VAL A 136 20.63 -21.61 16.11
C VAL A 136 20.60 -21.58 17.64
N SER A 137 19.53 -21.07 18.25
CA SER A 137 19.39 -21.01 19.71
C SER A 137 19.33 -22.40 20.34
N ALA A 138 18.68 -23.36 19.68
CA ALA A 138 18.62 -24.74 20.15
C ALA A 138 20.00 -25.44 20.09
N ILE A 139 20.79 -25.19 19.05
CA ILE A 139 22.15 -25.67 18.90
C ILE A 139 23.07 -25.05 19.98
N ASP A 140 23.00 -23.75 20.16
CA ASP A 140 23.81 -23.01 21.14
C ASP A 140 23.47 -23.47 22.59
N ALA A 141 22.20 -23.78 22.87
CA ALA A 141 21.77 -24.27 24.18
C ALA A 141 22.33 -25.67 24.50
N ARG A 142 22.62 -26.48 23.50
CA ARG A 142 23.16 -27.83 23.69
C ARG A 142 24.66 -27.85 24.04
N SER A 143 25.39 -26.79 23.62
CA SER A 143 26.84 -26.72 23.83
C SER A 143 27.26 -25.35 24.37
N PRO A 144 27.67 -25.24 25.63
CA PRO A 144 28.18 -24.01 26.20
C PRO A 144 29.39 -23.40 25.44
N PHE A 145 30.15 -24.27 24.73
CA PHE A 145 31.33 -23.85 23.95
C PHE A 145 30.97 -23.20 22.62
N THR A 146 29.78 -23.50 22.08
CA THR A 146 29.30 -22.92 20.80
C THR A 146 28.33 -21.75 21.02
N ALA A 147 27.97 -21.46 22.25
CA ALA A 147 27.06 -20.39 22.59
C ALA A 147 27.58 -19.06 22.04
N GLY A 148 26.83 -18.47 21.08
CA GLY A 148 27.20 -17.24 20.41
C GLY A 148 28.17 -17.38 19.22
N HIS A 149 28.79 -18.53 19.00
CA HIS A 149 29.70 -18.75 17.87
C HIS A 149 28.99 -18.55 16.52
N SER A 150 27.81 -19.15 16.35
CA SER A 150 27.01 -19.04 15.12
C SER A 150 26.67 -17.57 14.79
N LYS A 151 26.32 -16.77 15.80
CA LYS A 151 26.07 -15.32 15.64
C LYS A 151 27.34 -14.55 15.26
N GLY A 152 28.46 -14.90 15.87
CA GLY A 152 29.76 -14.32 15.55
C GLY A 152 30.17 -14.58 14.10
N VAL A 153 30.10 -15.84 13.67
CA VAL A 153 30.38 -16.25 12.29
C VAL A 153 29.48 -15.49 11.31
N ALA A 154 28.17 -15.48 11.54
CA ALA A 154 27.22 -14.75 10.68
C ALA A 154 27.57 -13.27 10.58
N LYS A 155 27.92 -12.62 11.71
CA LYS A 155 28.31 -11.20 11.73
C LYS A 155 29.54 -10.93 10.86
N TYR A 156 30.59 -11.73 10.98
CA TYR A 156 31.82 -11.55 10.21
C TYR A 156 31.62 -11.89 8.72
N THR A 157 30.86 -12.93 8.42
CA THR A 157 30.51 -13.29 7.04
C THR A 157 29.72 -12.17 6.36
N MET A 158 28.76 -11.59 7.04
CA MET A 158 27.99 -10.43 6.51
C MET A 158 28.87 -9.18 6.32
N ALA A 159 29.81 -8.93 7.24
CA ALA A 159 30.72 -7.81 7.10
C ALA A 159 31.63 -7.99 5.87
N LEU A 160 32.16 -9.20 5.68
CA LEU A 160 32.98 -9.55 4.52
C LEU A 160 32.19 -9.44 3.22
N ALA A 161 30.97 -10.00 3.17
CA ALA A 161 30.11 -9.95 2.00
C ALA A 161 29.75 -8.51 1.61
N ARG A 162 29.48 -7.64 2.58
CA ARG A 162 29.25 -6.22 2.32
C ARG A 162 30.49 -5.52 1.79
N ALA A 163 31.65 -5.74 2.41
CA ALA A 163 32.90 -5.18 1.93
C ALA A 163 33.20 -5.59 0.49
N LEU A 164 32.95 -6.84 0.11
CA LEU A 164 33.11 -7.33 -1.26
C LEU A 164 32.09 -6.68 -2.21
N ASN A 165 30.85 -6.54 -1.80
CA ASN A 165 29.81 -5.90 -2.61
C ASN A 165 30.06 -4.41 -2.85
N ASP A 166 30.71 -3.73 -1.91
CA ASP A 166 31.08 -2.32 -2.00
C ASP A 166 32.46 -2.09 -2.68
N THR A 167 33.10 -3.16 -3.16
CA THR A 167 34.38 -3.07 -3.85
C THR A 167 34.16 -2.73 -5.32
N HIS A 168 34.74 -1.60 -5.78
CA HIS A 168 34.65 -1.12 -7.17
C HIS A 168 35.89 -1.43 -8.00
N GLU A 169 36.88 -2.06 -7.42
CA GLU A 169 38.14 -2.45 -8.09
C GLU A 169 38.57 -3.86 -7.73
N GLY A 170 39.21 -4.56 -8.66
CA GLY A 170 39.72 -5.91 -8.48
C GLY A 170 38.78 -7.00 -8.98
N PRO A 171 39.10 -8.31 -8.73
CA PRO A 171 38.37 -9.44 -9.31
C PRO A 171 36.96 -9.63 -8.81
N TYR A 172 36.56 -8.92 -7.76
CA TYR A 172 35.21 -8.94 -7.14
C TYR A 172 34.51 -7.60 -7.26
N ALA A 173 34.97 -6.69 -8.13
CA ALA A 173 34.32 -5.40 -8.37
C ALA A 173 32.95 -5.59 -9.04
N ASN A 174 31.93 -4.88 -8.53
CA ASN A 174 30.58 -4.76 -9.11
C ASN A 174 30.49 -3.52 -9.96
#